data_5bee15fbecc1a8c75e12f9ff5dcab633
#
_entry.id   5bee15fbecc1a8c75e12f9ff5dcab633
#
_cell.length_a   1.000
_cell.length_b   1.000
_cell.length_c   1.000
_cell.angle_alpha   90.00
_cell.angle_beta   90.00
_cell.angle_gamma   90.00
#
_symmetry.space_group_name_H-M   'P 1'
#
loop_
_entity.id
_entity.type
_entity.pdbx_description
1 polymer ?
#
loop_
_entity_poly.entity_id
_entity_poly.type
_entity_poly.pdbx_seq_one_letter_code
_entity_poly.pdbx_strand_id
1 'polypeptide(L)'
;MGVTPKIVRPLWLNQVFFTEDVDNLNYHELCIYFLMDIADTNLLARGKQFTSNEGHRTHTFEWLEFERLKDEYFYPLFLKKDIFNLPNVFTIRTEIE
;
A
#
# COMPACT_ATOMS: atom_id res chain seq x y z
N MET A 1 -10.91 -2.32 7.59
CA MET A 1 -11.85 -1.62 6.68
C MET A 1 -13.30 -2.12 6.79
N GLY A 2 -13.51 -3.30 7.30
CA GLY A 2 -14.84 -3.87 7.47
C GLY A 2 -15.52 -4.33 6.17
N VAL A 3 -14.78 -4.36 5.06
CA VAL A 3 -15.25 -4.83 3.76
C VAL A 3 -14.21 -5.77 3.16
N THR A 4 -14.65 -6.59 2.20
CA THR A 4 -13.77 -7.52 1.49
C THR A 4 -13.69 -7.11 0.02
N PRO A 5 -12.67 -6.32 -0.38
CA PRO A 5 -12.46 -5.97 -1.78
C PRO A 5 -12.12 -7.22 -2.59
N LYS A 6 -12.43 -7.18 -3.87
CA LYS A 6 -12.16 -8.28 -4.78
C LYS A 6 -10.73 -8.16 -5.31
N ILE A 7 -9.93 -9.23 -5.17
CA ILE A 7 -8.57 -9.26 -5.70
C ILE A 7 -8.63 -9.50 -7.20
N VAL A 8 -8.03 -8.59 -7.98
CA VAL A 8 -7.92 -8.73 -9.43
C VAL A 8 -6.68 -9.54 -9.80
N ARG A 9 -5.51 -9.09 -9.35
CA ARG A 9 -4.24 -9.79 -9.59
C ARG A 9 -3.13 -9.24 -8.71
N PRO A 10 -2.06 -10.00 -8.45
CA PRO A 10 -0.87 -9.47 -7.80
C PRO A 10 -0.08 -8.59 -8.77
N LEU A 11 0.50 -7.52 -8.26
CA LEU A 11 1.32 -6.58 -9.03
C LEU A 11 2.80 -6.72 -8.72
N TRP A 12 3.18 -6.59 -7.44
CA TRP A 12 4.57 -6.64 -7.01
C TRP A 12 4.75 -7.48 -5.76
N LEU A 13 5.89 -8.18 -5.69
CA LEU A 13 6.48 -8.63 -4.44
C LEU A 13 7.69 -7.73 -4.18
N ASN A 14 7.66 -6.96 -3.10
CA ASN A 14 8.77 -6.10 -2.72
C ASN A 14 9.50 -6.72 -1.53
N GLN A 15 10.78 -7.04 -1.72
CA GLN A 15 11.67 -7.50 -0.67
C GLN A 15 12.48 -6.31 -0.16
N VAL A 16 12.40 -6.04 1.14
CA VAL A 16 13.11 -4.92 1.76
C VAL A 16 14.05 -5.46 2.82
N PHE A 17 15.32 -5.09 2.73
CA PHE A 17 16.33 -5.40 3.74
C PHE A 17 16.70 -4.10 4.46
N PHE A 18 16.54 -4.07 5.78
CA PHE A 18 16.83 -2.86 6.54
C PHE A 18 17.32 -3.21 7.96
N THR A 19 17.94 -2.23 8.61
CA THR A 19 18.38 -2.33 10.01
C THR A 19 17.60 -1.33 10.83
N GLU A 20 16.96 -1.81 11.91
CA GLU A 20 16.29 -0.92 12.85
C GLU A 20 17.30 -0.26 13.79
N ASP A 21 17.17 1.07 13.95
CA ASP A 21 18.05 1.84 14.83
C ASP A 21 17.81 1.55 16.31
N VAL A 22 16.57 1.18 16.66
CA VAL A 22 16.16 0.96 18.05
C VAL A 22 16.83 -0.28 18.66
N ASP A 23 16.85 -1.40 17.92
CA ASP A 23 17.36 -2.68 18.41
C ASP A 23 18.61 -3.14 17.66
N ASN A 24 19.03 -2.41 16.63
CA ASN A 24 20.20 -2.72 15.78
C ASN A 24 20.14 -4.12 15.16
N LEU A 25 18.93 -4.60 14.87
CA LEU A 25 18.71 -5.88 14.20
C LEU A 25 18.48 -5.68 12.71
N ASN A 26 18.91 -6.67 11.94
CA ASN A 26 18.65 -6.69 10.50
C ASN A 26 17.30 -7.35 10.22
N TYR A 27 16.50 -6.73 9.37
CA TYR A 27 15.18 -7.22 9.01
C TYR A 27 15.08 -7.50 7.51
N HIS A 28 14.29 -8.51 7.19
CA HIS A 28 13.91 -8.83 5.82
C HIS A 28 12.39 -8.85 5.77
N GLU A 29 11.80 -7.89 5.07
CA GLU A 29 10.35 -7.75 4.95
C GLU A 29 9.90 -8.11 3.54
N LEU A 30 8.81 -8.88 3.45
CA LEU A 30 8.18 -9.23 2.20
C LEU A 30 6.80 -8.61 2.16
N CYS A 31 6.54 -7.77 1.15
CA CYS A 31 5.24 -7.15 0.93
C CYS A 31 4.73 -7.50 -0.45
N ILE A 32 3.50 -8.00 -0.52
CA ILE A 32 2.84 -8.28 -1.78
C ILE A 32 1.76 -7.23 -2.01
N TYR A 33 1.80 -6.59 -3.16
CA TYR A 33 0.85 -5.56 -3.56
C TYR A 33 -0.09 -6.12 -4.61
N PHE A 34 -1.39 -5.96 -4.38
CA PHE A 34 -2.44 -6.48 -5.25
C PHE A 34 -3.24 -5.34 -5.87
N LEU A 35 -3.66 -5.54 -7.11
CA LEU A 35 -4.70 -4.71 -7.70
C LEU A 35 -6.05 -5.22 -7.19
N MET A 36 -6.86 -4.31 -6.64
CA MET A 36 -8.14 -4.65 -6.03
C MET A 36 -9.28 -3.95 -6.76
N ASP A 37 -10.42 -4.62 -6.83
CA ASP A 37 -11.67 -4.02 -7.29
C ASP A 37 -12.54 -3.73 -6.09
N ILE A 38 -12.90 -2.46 -5.90
CA ILE A 38 -13.73 -1.99 -4.79
C ILE A 38 -15.11 -1.50 -5.24
N ALA A 39 -15.47 -1.74 -6.50
CA ALA A 39 -16.72 -1.24 -7.08
C ALA A 39 -17.96 -1.72 -6.32
N ASP A 40 -17.94 -2.95 -5.82
CA ASP A 40 -19.05 -3.54 -5.06
C ASP A 40 -18.98 -3.28 -3.56
N THR A 41 -18.09 -2.38 -3.12
CA THR A 41 -17.94 -2.01 -1.71
C THR A 41 -18.45 -0.60 -1.48
N ASN A 42 -18.62 -0.22 -0.21
CA ASN A 42 -19.01 1.13 0.16
C ASN A 42 -17.81 2.05 0.43
N LEU A 43 -16.59 1.64 0.08
CA LEU A 43 -15.38 2.39 0.43
C LEU A 43 -15.35 3.79 -0.18
N LEU A 44 -15.74 3.93 -1.45
CA LEU A 44 -15.80 5.23 -2.10
C LEU A 44 -16.92 6.12 -1.52
N ALA A 45 -18.02 5.52 -1.08
CA ALA A 45 -19.15 6.24 -0.48
C ALA A 45 -18.82 6.79 0.91
N ARG A 46 -17.75 6.33 1.55
CA ARG A 46 -17.32 6.83 2.86
C ARG A 46 -16.65 8.20 2.80
N GLY A 47 -16.48 8.77 1.61
CA GLY A 47 -15.86 10.08 1.41
C GLY A 47 -14.35 10.00 1.21
N LYS A 48 -13.71 11.18 1.10
CA LYS A 48 -12.26 11.26 0.85
C LYS A 48 -11.43 10.72 1.99
N GLN A 49 -11.94 10.81 3.22
CA GLN A 49 -11.24 10.35 4.42
C GLN A 49 -12.26 9.65 5.32
N PHE A 50 -11.88 8.51 5.87
CA PHE A 50 -12.71 7.78 6.81
C PHE A 50 -11.85 7.01 7.80
N THR A 51 -12.44 6.62 8.93
CA THR A 51 -11.76 5.85 9.95
C THR A 51 -12.38 4.45 10.08
N SER A 52 -11.57 3.51 10.55
CA SER A 52 -12.02 2.17 10.86
C SER A 52 -11.37 1.73 12.17
N ASN A 53 -12.15 1.13 13.05
CA ASN A 53 -11.66 0.61 14.32
C ASN A 53 -11.36 -0.88 14.18
N GLU A 54 -10.14 -1.26 14.55
CA GLU A 54 -9.71 -2.66 14.56
C GLU A 54 -9.15 -2.97 15.95
N GLY A 55 -9.96 -3.61 16.81
CA GLY A 55 -9.60 -3.87 18.19
C GLY A 55 -9.37 -2.58 18.97
N HIS A 56 -8.12 -2.38 19.45
CA HIS A 56 -7.74 -1.17 20.20
C HIS A 56 -7.20 -0.06 19.32
N ARG A 57 -7.16 -0.25 17.99
CA ARG A 57 -6.57 0.70 17.07
C ARG A 57 -7.63 1.32 16.18
N THR A 58 -7.46 2.62 15.93
CA THR A 58 -8.24 3.36 14.94
C THR A 58 -7.33 3.67 13.76
N HIS A 59 -7.74 3.25 12.57
CA HIS A 59 -7.03 3.54 11.34
C HIS A 59 -7.78 4.60 10.56
N THR A 60 -7.02 5.57 10.06
CA THR A 60 -7.55 6.62 9.17
C THR A 60 -7.14 6.31 7.75
N PHE A 61 -8.11 6.28 6.86
CA PHE A 61 -7.91 6.02 5.43
C PHE A 61 -8.23 7.26 4.64
N GLU A 62 -7.43 7.54 3.62
CA GLU A 62 -7.62 8.69 2.75
C GLU A 62 -7.43 8.28 1.29
N TRP A 63 -8.34 8.76 0.43
CA TRP A 63 -8.19 8.64 -1.01
C TRP A 63 -7.27 9.74 -1.50
N LEU A 64 -6.18 9.36 -2.18
CA LEU A 64 -5.23 10.29 -2.74
C LEU A 64 -5.33 10.29 -4.25
N GLU A 65 -5.40 11.47 -4.85
CA GLU A 65 -5.24 11.61 -6.29
C GLU A 65 -3.77 11.34 -6.67
N PHE A 66 -3.54 10.69 -7.80
CA PHE A 66 -2.18 10.31 -8.20
C PHE A 66 -1.24 11.52 -8.31
N GLU A 67 -1.74 12.65 -8.79
CA GLU A 67 -0.94 13.87 -8.93
C GLU A 67 -0.43 14.41 -7.61
N ARG A 68 -1.11 14.11 -6.50
CA ARG A 68 -0.70 14.54 -5.17
C ARG A 68 0.44 13.71 -4.59
N LEU A 69 0.67 12.49 -5.09
CA LEU A 69 1.65 11.58 -4.51
C LEU A 69 3.07 12.15 -4.52
N LYS A 70 3.42 12.93 -5.52
CA LYS A 70 4.76 13.53 -5.62
C LYS A 70 5.04 14.55 -4.53
N ASP A 71 3.99 15.20 -3.98
CA ASP A 71 4.10 16.26 -2.98
C ASP A 71 3.75 15.78 -1.57
N GLU A 72 3.27 14.54 -1.43
CA GLU A 72 2.88 13.95 -0.16
C GLU A 72 3.96 13.01 0.37
N TYR A 73 4.02 12.89 1.71
CA TYR A 73 4.79 11.80 2.30
C TYR A 73 4.05 10.49 2.04
N PHE A 74 4.68 9.62 1.28
CA PHE A 74 4.08 8.34 0.90
C PHE A 74 5.16 7.25 0.86
N TYR A 75 4.85 6.12 1.49
CA TYR A 75 5.74 4.97 1.54
C TYR A 75 4.96 3.71 1.14
N PRO A 76 5.51 2.80 0.34
CA PRO A 76 6.88 2.78 -0.20
C PRO A 76 7.07 3.76 -1.36
N LEU A 77 8.29 4.30 -1.47
CA LEU A 77 8.58 5.37 -2.43
C LEU A 77 8.42 4.97 -3.89
N PHE A 78 8.64 3.71 -4.23
CA PHE A 78 8.54 3.27 -5.62
C PHE A 78 7.13 3.46 -6.19
N LEU A 79 6.10 3.41 -5.36
CA LEU A 79 4.72 3.58 -5.82
C LEU A 79 4.44 4.98 -6.34
N LYS A 80 5.18 6.01 -5.89
CA LYS A 80 5.01 7.37 -6.40
C LYS A 80 5.21 7.46 -7.91
N LYS A 81 6.03 6.57 -8.46
CA LYS A 81 6.31 6.50 -9.88
C LYS A 81 5.57 5.35 -10.56
N ASP A 82 5.67 4.16 -9.97
CA ASP A 82 5.21 2.94 -10.63
C ASP A 82 3.69 2.79 -10.64
N ILE A 83 2.98 3.53 -9.78
CA ILE A 83 1.51 3.50 -9.78
C ILE A 83 0.91 4.05 -11.08
N PHE A 84 1.64 4.88 -11.81
CA PHE A 84 1.17 5.44 -13.08
C PHE A 84 1.28 4.46 -14.24
N ASN A 85 2.03 3.38 -14.06
CA ASN A 85 2.25 2.38 -15.11
C ASN A 85 2.35 0.99 -14.47
N LEU A 86 1.20 0.38 -14.22
CA LEU A 86 1.14 -0.92 -13.56
C LEU A 86 1.80 -2.00 -14.41
N PRO A 87 2.53 -2.95 -13.79
CA PRO A 87 3.17 -4.02 -14.54
C PRO A 87 2.14 -4.97 -15.15
N ASN A 88 2.43 -5.49 -16.35
CA ASN A 88 1.59 -6.48 -17.02
C ASN A 88 1.75 -7.88 -16.41
N VAL A 89 2.87 -8.13 -15.76
CA VAL A 89 3.18 -9.41 -15.12
C VAL A 89 3.61 -9.16 -13.68
N PHE A 90 3.42 -10.15 -12.82
CA PHE A 90 3.86 -10.07 -11.43
C PHE A 90 5.38 -9.86 -11.37
N THR A 91 5.80 -8.77 -10.73
CA THR A 91 7.18 -8.32 -10.73
C THR A 91 7.77 -8.36 -9.33
N ILE A 92 8.96 -8.96 -9.18
CA ILE A 92 9.68 -9.01 -7.92
C ILE A 92 10.67 -7.85 -7.86
N ARG A 93 10.65 -7.12 -6.73
CA ARG A 93 11.55 -5.99 -6.46
C ARG A 93 12.37 -6.30 -5.22
N THR A 94 13.58 -5.73 -5.17
CA THR A 94 14.44 -5.82 -3.98
C THR A 94 14.93 -4.42 -3.63
N GLU A 95 14.78 -4.04 -2.37
CA GLU A 95 15.29 -2.79 -1.83
C GLU A 95 16.21 -3.08 -0.66
N ILE A 96 17.36 -2.39 -0.62
CA ILE A 96 18.30 -2.44 0.49
C ILE A 96 18.38 -1.03 1.07
N GLU A 97 17.98 -0.91 2.32
CA GLU A 97 17.98 0.37 3.03
C GLU A 97 19.08 0.44 4.09
#